data_b9a12ef2e2ca45105d43ae6fc5e4622f
#
_entry.id   b9a12ef2e2ca45105d43ae6fc5e4622f
#
_cell.length_a   1.000
_cell.length_b   1.000
_cell.length_c   1.000
_cell.angle_alpha   90.00
_cell.angle_beta   90.00
_cell.angle_gamma   90.00
#
_symmetry.space_group_name_H-M   'P 1'
#
loop_
_entity.id
_entity.type
_entity.pdbx_description
1 polymer ?
#
loop_
_entity_poly.entity_id
_entity_poly.type
_entity_poly.pdbx_seq_one_letter_code
_entity_poly.pdbx_strand_id
1 'polypeptide(L)'
;MDNTARNACAFARQRRLHYAAALLSAIAILFSTAAAHAQGGPPYYTTDPGTPGPGNWEINFGYMPFLYNGLSTTHTPDVDINYGVGDRIQLTFENAWLRENMGADVTKYGLGQDQLGVKWRFYDNEANGLGISIFPQLSINNPGHSAQRGITPRGASLLLPMEFTKKVRSFDINWELGYNVVHLGSNGWIGGFVVGKEITKKLELDAEFFGTGAFNHSTNQQTVDGGLRYKLRPPFILLLMAGRSVLPAQNAQPSFVGYFGMQILLPTKPFED
;
A
#
# COMPACT_ATOMS: atom_id res chain seq x y z
N MET A 1 1.49 49.04 -51.58
CA MET A 1 2.00 48.23 -50.45
C MET A 1 1.07 47.04 -50.26
N ASP A 2 1.62 45.89 -50.50
CA ASP A 2 0.98 44.66 -50.92
C ASP A 2 0.13 44.01 -49.77
N ASN A 3 -1.14 43.75 -50.04
CA ASN A 3 -2.07 43.10 -49.14
C ASN A 3 -1.66 41.64 -48.80
N THR A 4 -0.88 41.03 -49.67
CA THR A 4 -0.30 39.68 -49.49
C THR A 4 0.69 39.61 -48.36
N ALA A 5 1.55 40.63 -48.17
CA ALA A 5 2.54 40.69 -47.10
C ALA A 5 1.90 40.89 -45.70
N ARG A 6 0.81 41.65 -45.62
CA ARG A 6 0.04 41.83 -44.38
C ARG A 6 -0.66 40.57 -43.94
N ASN A 7 -1.26 39.82 -44.87
CA ASN A 7 -1.93 38.56 -44.57
C ASN A 7 -0.94 37.46 -44.14
N ALA A 8 0.25 37.37 -44.73
CA ALA A 8 1.29 36.43 -44.34
C ALA A 8 1.81 36.71 -42.92
N CYS A 9 1.98 37.98 -42.55
CA CYS A 9 2.43 38.37 -41.22
C CYS A 9 1.35 38.11 -40.15
N ALA A 10 0.09 38.30 -40.45
CA ALA A 10 -1.04 37.98 -39.57
C ALA A 10 -1.15 36.48 -39.35
N PHE A 11 -0.99 35.67 -40.36
CA PHE A 11 -1.03 34.20 -40.29
C PHE A 11 0.15 33.63 -39.49
N ALA A 12 1.35 34.17 -39.63
CA ALA A 12 2.52 33.80 -38.86
C ALA A 12 2.37 34.18 -37.37
N ARG A 13 1.77 35.31 -37.07
CA ARG A 13 1.48 35.75 -35.69
C ARG A 13 0.43 34.87 -35.04
N GLN A 14 -0.61 34.50 -35.77
CA GLN A 14 -1.67 33.63 -35.28
C GLN A 14 -1.14 32.21 -34.96
N ARG A 15 -0.29 31.63 -35.85
CA ARG A 15 0.40 30.36 -35.56
C ARG A 15 1.27 30.40 -34.33
N ARG A 16 2.06 31.47 -34.14
CA ARG A 16 2.89 31.64 -32.93
C ARG A 16 2.06 31.72 -31.66
N LEU A 17 0.90 32.34 -31.69
CA LEU A 17 -0.04 32.38 -30.55
C LEU A 17 -0.63 31.01 -30.24
N HIS A 18 -0.95 30.20 -31.24
CA HIS A 18 -1.44 28.83 -31.04
C HIS A 18 -0.34 27.91 -30.43
N TYR A 19 0.90 28.03 -30.92
CA TYR A 19 2.02 27.26 -30.33
C TYR A 19 2.34 27.70 -28.89
N ALA A 20 2.28 29.01 -28.59
CA ALA A 20 2.47 29.53 -27.26
C ALA A 20 1.35 29.09 -26.32
N ALA A 21 0.09 29.08 -26.76
CA ALA A 21 -1.05 28.58 -25.98
C ALA A 21 -0.97 27.07 -25.76
N ALA A 22 -0.60 26.29 -26.77
CA ALA A 22 -0.39 24.84 -26.65
C ALA A 22 0.78 24.52 -25.69
N LEU A 23 1.86 25.29 -25.76
CA LEU A 23 3.01 25.13 -24.84
C LEU A 23 2.65 25.50 -23.40
N LEU A 24 1.89 26.58 -23.20
CA LEU A 24 1.38 26.98 -21.88
C LEU A 24 0.38 25.96 -21.32
N SER A 25 -0.47 25.38 -22.15
CA SER A 25 -1.39 24.29 -21.76
C SER A 25 -0.62 23.01 -21.40
N ALA A 26 0.40 22.63 -22.17
CA ALA A 26 1.27 21.51 -21.86
C ALA A 26 2.08 21.73 -20.57
N ILE A 27 2.54 22.97 -20.31
CA ILE A 27 3.21 23.34 -19.07
C ILE A 27 2.25 23.34 -17.89
N ALA A 28 0.99 23.78 -18.07
CA ALA A 28 -0.04 23.74 -17.01
C ALA A 28 -0.42 22.30 -16.62
N ILE A 29 -0.40 21.36 -17.58
CA ILE A 29 -0.63 19.92 -17.32
C ILE A 29 0.55 19.29 -16.55
N LEU A 30 1.78 19.80 -16.74
CA LEU A 30 2.98 19.36 -16.01
C LEU A 30 3.02 19.86 -14.53
N PHE A 31 2.18 20.82 -14.17
CA PHE A 31 2.07 21.38 -12.82
C PHE A 31 0.81 20.94 -12.05
N SER A 32 -0.02 20.05 -12.62
CA SER A 32 -0.99 19.31 -11.81
C SER A 32 -0.22 18.27 -10.99
N THR A 33 0.41 18.74 -9.92
CA THR A 33 0.90 17.88 -8.85
C THR A 33 -0.32 17.29 -8.17
N ALA A 34 -0.73 16.09 -8.56
CA ALA A 34 -1.40 15.23 -7.60
C ALA A 34 -0.47 15.23 -6.38
N ALA A 35 -0.93 15.74 -5.26
CA ALA A 35 -0.19 15.65 -4.00
C ALA A 35 -0.03 14.16 -3.73
N ALA A 36 1.15 13.60 -4.04
CA ALA A 36 1.50 12.26 -3.62
C ALA A 36 1.67 12.38 -2.11
N HIS A 37 0.68 11.89 -1.39
CA HIS A 37 0.80 11.68 0.04
C HIS A 37 1.70 10.46 0.24
N ALA A 38 2.57 10.48 1.26
CA ALA A 38 3.21 9.28 1.74
C ALA A 38 2.11 8.30 2.14
N GLN A 39 2.06 7.15 1.49
CA GLN A 39 0.99 6.18 1.64
C GLN A 39 1.41 5.11 2.64
N GLY A 40 0.55 4.77 3.60
CA GLY A 40 0.58 3.49 4.30
C GLY A 40 0.23 2.34 3.33
N GLY A 41 0.22 1.09 3.82
CA GLY A 41 0.06 -0.10 2.98
C GLY A 41 1.37 -0.51 2.30
N PRO A 42 1.36 -1.47 1.38
CA PRO A 42 2.59 -2.03 0.84
C PRO A 42 3.63 -0.98 0.43
N PRO A 43 4.89 -1.15 0.88
CA PRO A 43 5.50 -2.35 1.48
C PRO A 43 5.33 -2.49 3.00
N TYR A 44 4.63 -1.58 3.68
CA TYR A 44 4.45 -1.53 5.13
C TYR A 44 3.20 -2.29 5.58
N TYR A 45 3.17 -2.65 6.88
CA TYR A 45 2.00 -3.29 7.52
C TYR A 45 0.93 -2.27 7.89
N THR A 46 1.36 -1.09 8.37
CA THR A 46 0.45 0.01 8.72
C THR A 46 -0.18 0.56 7.47
N THR A 47 -1.50 0.64 7.46
CA THR A 47 -2.25 1.23 6.36
C THR A 47 -2.62 2.69 6.64
N ASP A 48 -3.14 3.39 5.65
CA ASP A 48 -3.57 4.79 5.74
C ASP A 48 -5.00 5.00 5.21
N PRO A 49 -5.63 6.16 5.51
CA PRO A 49 -6.96 6.48 5.01
C PRO A 49 -7.07 6.72 3.50
N GLY A 50 -5.97 6.67 2.76
CA GLY A 50 -5.97 6.85 1.30
C GLY A 50 -6.84 5.84 0.57
N THR A 51 -7.35 6.23 -0.59
CA THR A 51 -8.08 5.37 -1.52
C THR A 51 -7.56 5.63 -2.93
N PRO A 52 -7.65 4.68 -3.86
CA PRO A 52 -7.22 4.90 -5.25
C PRO A 52 -7.97 6.01 -5.98
N GLY A 53 -9.09 6.48 -5.42
CA GLY A 53 -10.00 7.43 -6.06
C GLY A 53 -10.97 6.78 -7.04
N PRO A 54 -11.93 7.54 -7.60
CA PRO A 54 -13.10 7.01 -8.28
C PRO A 54 -12.74 6.20 -9.53
N GLY A 55 -13.04 4.90 -9.48
CA GLY A 55 -12.84 3.96 -10.57
C GLY A 55 -11.40 3.56 -10.85
N ASN A 56 -10.43 4.04 -10.10
CA ASN A 56 -9.03 3.69 -10.26
C ASN A 56 -8.70 2.37 -9.58
N TRP A 57 -7.66 1.72 -10.11
CA TRP A 57 -7.09 0.52 -9.52
C TRP A 57 -5.69 0.80 -9.00
N GLU A 58 -5.40 0.22 -7.85
CA GLU A 58 -4.07 0.08 -7.31
C GLU A 58 -3.80 -1.40 -7.11
N ILE A 59 -2.74 -1.90 -7.73
CA ILE A 59 -2.38 -3.32 -7.68
C ILE A 59 -0.95 -3.44 -7.19
N ASN A 60 -0.76 -4.15 -6.09
CA ASN A 60 0.53 -4.41 -5.49
C ASN A 60 0.93 -5.87 -5.71
N PHE A 61 2.15 -6.10 -6.15
CA PHE A 61 2.77 -7.43 -6.26
C PHE A 61 4.05 -7.45 -5.46
N GLY A 62 4.17 -8.40 -4.53
CA GLY A 62 5.32 -8.49 -3.66
C GLY A 62 5.94 -9.87 -3.55
N TYR A 63 7.21 -9.85 -3.20
CA TYR A 63 7.95 -10.95 -2.59
C TYR A 63 8.23 -10.55 -1.16
N MET A 64 7.68 -11.31 -0.21
CA MET A 64 7.72 -10.96 1.21
C MET A 64 8.30 -12.11 2.03
N PRO A 65 9.60 -12.11 2.34
CA PRO A 65 10.25 -13.11 3.17
C PRO A 65 10.16 -12.75 4.66
N PHE A 66 9.87 -13.77 5.47
CA PHE A 66 9.97 -13.77 6.92
C PHE A 66 10.97 -14.83 7.33
N LEU A 67 12.07 -14.44 7.96
CA LEU A 67 13.09 -15.36 8.45
C LEU A 67 12.97 -15.46 9.97
N TYR A 68 12.92 -16.68 10.47
CA TYR A 68 12.91 -17.01 11.88
C TYR A 68 14.14 -17.87 12.21
N ASN A 69 14.32 -18.25 13.47
CA ASN A 69 15.41 -19.15 13.84
C ASN A 69 15.14 -20.56 13.29
N GLY A 70 15.80 -20.91 12.18
CA GLY A 70 15.68 -22.21 11.51
C GLY A 70 14.40 -22.42 10.68
N LEU A 71 13.53 -21.42 10.60
CA LEU A 71 12.27 -21.47 9.86
C LEU A 71 12.17 -20.28 8.90
N SER A 72 11.34 -20.38 7.88
CA SER A 72 11.01 -19.23 7.04
C SER A 72 9.63 -19.35 6.40
N THR A 73 8.94 -18.23 6.31
CA THR A 73 7.74 -18.07 5.50
C THR A 73 8.03 -17.10 4.37
N THR A 74 7.53 -17.39 3.19
CA THR A 74 7.68 -16.50 2.04
C THR A 74 6.35 -16.38 1.33
N HIS A 75 5.89 -15.15 1.11
CA HIS A 75 4.77 -14.85 0.23
C HIS A 75 5.33 -14.50 -1.16
N THR A 76 4.93 -15.23 -2.21
CA THR A 76 5.44 -15.00 -3.58
C THR A 76 4.60 -15.67 -4.67
N PRO A 77 3.81 -14.91 -5.45
CA PRO A 77 3.53 -13.49 -5.22
C PRO A 77 2.66 -13.24 -4.01
N ASP A 78 2.86 -12.12 -3.34
CA ASP A 78 1.89 -11.45 -2.51
C ASP A 78 1.13 -10.48 -3.41
N VAL A 79 -0.20 -10.55 -3.45
CA VAL A 79 -1.03 -9.78 -4.38
C VAL A 79 -2.11 -9.06 -3.59
N ASP A 80 -2.11 -7.75 -3.71
CA ASP A 80 -3.11 -6.85 -3.12
C ASP A 80 -3.72 -6.00 -4.23
N ILE A 81 -5.04 -6.07 -4.39
CA ILE A 81 -5.81 -5.40 -5.44
C ILE A 81 -6.82 -4.47 -4.80
N ASN A 82 -6.71 -3.20 -5.08
CA ASN A 82 -7.54 -2.15 -4.55
C ASN A 82 -8.32 -1.44 -5.66
N TYR A 83 -9.61 -1.22 -5.46
CA TYR A 83 -10.49 -0.51 -6.37
C TYR A 83 -11.21 0.62 -5.67
N GLY A 84 -11.12 1.83 -6.22
CA GLY A 84 -11.77 3.01 -5.68
C GLY A 84 -13.23 3.16 -6.11
N VAL A 85 -14.14 3.29 -5.16
CA VAL A 85 -15.57 3.57 -5.38
C VAL A 85 -15.88 4.97 -4.87
N GLY A 86 -16.00 5.91 -5.80
CA GLY A 86 -16.01 7.33 -5.45
C GLY A 86 -14.70 7.75 -4.75
N ASP A 87 -14.73 8.89 -4.08
CA ASP A 87 -13.53 9.46 -3.46
C ASP A 87 -13.18 8.87 -2.09
N ARG A 88 -14.09 8.07 -1.49
CA ARG A 88 -14.04 7.72 -0.07
C ARG A 88 -14.05 6.24 0.24
N ILE A 89 -14.33 5.39 -0.74
CA ILE A 89 -14.46 3.95 -0.53
C ILE A 89 -13.41 3.22 -1.37
N GLN A 90 -12.79 2.22 -0.78
CA GLN A 90 -11.91 1.26 -1.44
C GLN A 90 -12.42 -0.15 -1.18
N LEU A 91 -12.48 -0.95 -2.22
CA LEU A 91 -12.66 -2.39 -2.13
C LEU A 91 -11.30 -3.06 -2.31
N THR A 92 -10.98 -4.00 -1.45
CA THR A 92 -9.68 -4.70 -1.44
C THR A 92 -9.89 -6.20 -1.55
N PHE A 93 -9.04 -6.83 -2.35
CA PHE A 93 -8.80 -8.27 -2.35
C PHE A 93 -7.31 -8.54 -2.22
N GLU A 94 -6.93 -9.37 -1.24
CA GLU A 94 -5.53 -9.77 -1.02
C GLU A 94 -5.43 -11.29 -0.91
N ASN A 95 -4.38 -11.84 -1.49
CA ASN A 95 -3.97 -13.24 -1.34
C ASN A 95 -2.47 -13.39 -1.64
N ALA A 96 -1.86 -14.43 -1.09
CA ALA A 96 -0.47 -14.76 -1.34
C ALA A 96 -0.29 -16.24 -1.65
N TRP A 97 0.69 -16.57 -2.47
CA TRP A 97 1.22 -17.92 -2.53
C TRP A 97 2.31 -18.08 -1.46
N LEU A 98 2.06 -18.99 -0.53
CA LEU A 98 2.91 -19.22 0.63
C LEU A 98 3.90 -20.35 0.37
N ARG A 99 5.15 -20.15 0.80
CA ARG A 99 6.16 -21.18 0.97
C ARG A 99 6.57 -21.18 2.44
N GLU A 100 6.30 -22.27 3.13
CA GLU A 100 6.61 -22.47 4.53
C GLU A 100 7.75 -23.48 4.70
N ASN A 101 8.92 -23.05 5.11
CA ASN A 101 10.00 -23.94 5.54
C ASN A 101 9.91 -24.13 7.05
N MET A 102 9.56 -25.35 7.45
CA MET A 102 9.32 -25.72 8.85
C MET A 102 10.55 -26.36 9.52
N GLY A 103 11.74 -26.29 8.88
CA GLY A 103 12.93 -26.99 9.34
C GLY A 103 12.90 -28.49 9.04
N ALA A 104 13.99 -29.20 9.38
CA ALA A 104 14.14 -30.65 9.16
C ALA A 104 13.70 -31.10 7.74
N ASP A 105 14.07 -30.30 6.71
CA ASP A 105 13.77 -30.52 5.29
C ASP A 105 12.27 -30.56 4.93
N VAL A 106 11.41 -30.10 5.84
CA VAL A 106 9.94 -30.01 5.58
C VAL A 106 9.61 -28.64 5.01
N THR A 107 9.17 -28.63 3.75
CA THR A 107 8.67 -27.43 3.09
C THR A 107 7.24 -27.68 2.59
N LYS A 108 6.35 -26.74 2.87
CA LYS A 108 4.95 -26.74 2.40
C LYS A 108 4.71 -25.54 1.49
N TYR A 109 3.78 -25.72 0.56
CA TYR A 109 3.35 -24.66 -0.37
C TYR A 109 1.83 -24.62 -0.43
N GLY A 110 1.26 -23.45 -0.61
CA GLY A 110 -0.18 -23.28 -0.78
C GLY A 110 -0.62 -21.85 -0.86
N LEU A 111 -1.88 -21.63 -1.22
CA LEU A 111 -2.49 -20.31 -1.15
C LEU A 111 -2.69 -19.89 0.31
N GLY A 112 -2.47 -18.63 0.60
CA GLY A 112 -2.86 -17.96 1.83
C GLY A 112 -4.39 -17.93 2.02
N GLN A 113 -4.86 -17.29 3.09
CA GLN A 113 -6.28 -16.97 3.21
C GLN A 113 -6.64 -15.88 2.21
N ASP A 114 -7.86 -15.94 1.66
CA ASP A 114 -8.41 -14.82 0.90
C ASP A 114 -8.83 -13.73 1.88
N GLN A 115 -8.35 -12.51 1.65
CA GLN A 115 -8.73 -11.34 2.44
C GLN A 115 -9.57 -10.39 1.59
N LEU A 116 -10.74 -10.03 2.11
CA LEU A 116 -11.67 -9.09 1.50
C LEU A 116 -11.81 -7.88 2.42
N GLY A 117 -11.58 -6.70 1.89
CA GLY A 117 -11.61 -5.46 2.66
C GLY A 117 -12.52 -4.41 2.07
N VAL A 118 -13.10 -3.57 2.94
CA VAL A 118 -13.83 -2.38 2.56
C VAL A 118 -13.33 -1.22 3.43
N LYS A 119 -12.57 -0.32 2.82
CA LYS A 119 -12.12 0.90 3.49
C LYS A 119 -13.14 2.01 3.27
N TRP A 120 -13.46 2.74 4.33
CA TRP A 120 -14.27 3.96 4.26
C TRP A 120 -13.58 5.12 4.94
N ARG A 121 -13.10 6.08 4.12
CA ARG A 121 -12.54 7.36 4.58
C ARG A 121 -13.68 8.31 4.89
N PHE A 122 -14.11 8.35 6.14
CA PHE A 122 -15.25 9.18 6.56
C PHE A 122 -14.86 10.62 6.92
N TYR A 123 -13.57 10.86 7.22
CA TYR A 123 -13.06 12.20 7.47
C TYR A 123 -11.79 12.43 6.64
N ASP A 124 -11.75 13.58 5.98
CA ASP A 124 -10.61 14.07 5.21
C ASP A 124 -10.63 15.59 5.23
N ASN A 125 -9.56 16.19 5.76
CA ASN A 125 -9.41 17.64 5.84
C ASN A 125 -8.02 18.03 5.33
N GLU A 126 -7.96 18.36 4.05
CA GLU A 126 -6.72 18.77 3.37
C GLU A 126 -6.06 20.00 4.01
N ALA A 127 -6.85 20.95 4.55
CA ALA A 127 -6.31 22.17 5.13
C ALA A 127 -5.44 21.92 6.36
N ASN A 128 -5.73 20.88 7.12
CA ASN A 128 -4.92 20.48 8.26
C ASN A 128 -4.19 19.16 8.07
N GLY A 129 -4.34 18.51 6.89
CA GLY A 129 -3.69 17.27 6.52
C GLY A 129 -4.11 16.07 7.40
N LEU A 130 -5.33 16.05 7.92
CA LEU A 130 -5.85 14.96 8.74
C LEU A 130 -6.88 14.14 7.96
N GLY A 131 -6.61 12.85 7.82
CA GLY A 131 -7.55 11.85 7.30
C GLY A 131 -7.85 10.78 8.33
N ILE A 132 -9.08 10.23 8.30
CA ILE A 132 -9.50 9.14 9.17
C ILE A 132 -10.38 8.17 8.39
N SER A 133 -10.14 6.87 8.54
CA SER A 133 -10.92 5.80 7.95
C SER A 133 -11.14 4.63 8.91
N ILE A 134 -12.08 3.78 8.54
CA ILE A 134 -12.19 2.41 9.05
C ILE A 134 -11.98 1.45 7.87
N PHE A 135 -11.35 0.31 8.14
CA PHE A 135 -11.03 -0.66 7.09
C PHE A 135 -11.34 -2.11 7.52
N PRO A 136 -12.60 -2.49 7.73
CA PRO A 136 -12.97 -3.89 7.96
C PRO A 136 -12.39 -4.83 6.90
N GLN A 137 -11.70 -5.90 7.37
CA GLN A 137 -11.04 -6.89 6.52
C GLN A 137 -11.42 -8.30 7.01
N LEU A 138 -12.05 -9.07 6.14
CA LEU A 138 -12.46 -10.45 6.40
C LEU A 138 -11.47 -11.41 5.75
N SER A 139 -10.78 -12.22 6.56
CA SER A 139 -9.92 -13.30 6.08
C SER A 139 -10.66 -14.64 6.19
N ILE A 140 -10.68 -15.41 5.10
CA ILE A 140 -11.35 -16.69 5.01
C ILE A 140 -10.45 -17.76 4.37
N ASN A 141 -10.68 -19.01 4.72
CA ASN A 141 -9.97 -20.10 4.08
C ASN A 141 -10.50 -20.32 2.65
N ASN A 142 -9.61 -20.34 1.68
CA ASN A 142 -9.94 -20.64 0.30
C ASN A 142 -10.07 -22.16 0.05
N PRO A 143 -10.58 -22.59 -1.13
CA PRO A 143 -10.75 -23.99 -1.50
C PRO A 143 -9.44 -24.80 -1.63
N GLY A 144 -8.26 -24.15 -1.55
CA GLY A 144 -6.95 -24.77 -1.76
C GLY A 144 -6.48 -25.72 -0.66
N HIS A 145 -7.29 -26.00 0.35
CA HIS A 145 -7.00 -26.91 1.47
C HIS A 145 -5.74 -26.54 2.29
N SER A 146 -5.27 -25.29 2.22
CA SER A 146 -4.07 -24.83 2.93
C SER A 146 -4.23 -24.92 4.45
N ALA A 147 -5.43 -24.66 4.97
CA ALA A 147 -5.73 -24.78 6.39
C ALA A 147 -5.68 -26.23 6.90
N GLN A 148 -6.16 -27.21 6.11
CA GLN A 148 -6.09 -28.63 6.46
C GLN A 148 -4.65 -29.14 6.47
N ARG A 149 -3.78 -28.58 5.63
CA ARG A 149 -2.35 -28.91 5.55
C ARG A 149 -1.49 -28.13 6.58
N GLY A 150 -2.12 -27.24 7.37
CA GLY A 150 -1.43 -26.44 8.37
C GLY A 150 -0.49 -25.38 7.78
N ILE A 151 -0.86 -24.80 6.62
CA ILE A 151 -0.17 -23.69 5.97
C ILE A 151 -0.78 -22.37 6.41
N THR A 152 -2.12 -22.33 6.59
CA THR A 152 -2.84 -21.16 7.09
C THR A 152 -3.62 -21.48 8.35
N PRO A 153 -3.99 -20.50 9.17
CA PRO A 153 -4.94 -20.71 10.27
C PRO A 153 -6.26 -21.30 9.78
N ARG A 154 -6.94 -22.03 10.64
CA ARG A 154 -8.29 -22.55 10.37
C ARG A 154 -9.33 -21.51 10.74
N GLY A 155 -10.42 -21.47 9.97
CA GLY A 155 -11.55 -20.58 10.23
C GLY A 155 -11.37 -19.20 9.60
N ALA A 156 -12.21 -18.28 10.03
CA ALA A 156 -12.21 -16.91 9.54
C ALA A 156 -11.74 -15.94 10.62
N SER A 157 -11.27 -14.77 10.21
CA SER A 157 -11.04 -13.64 11.12
C SER A 157 -11.56 -12.35 10.51
N LEU A 158 -11.99 -11.42 11.37
CA LEU A 158 -12.44 -10.09 11.00
C LEU A 158 -11.57 -9.07 11.72
N LEU A 159 -10.73 -8.37 10.97
CA LEU A 159 -9.92 -7.27 11.45
C LEU A 159 -10.69 -5.95 11.27
N LEU A 160 -10.72 -5.13 12.31
CA LEU A 160 -11.44 -3.87 12.37
C LEU A 160 -10.47 -2.74 12.75
N PRO A 161 -9.61 -2.27 11.83
CA PRO A 161 -8.72 -1.17 12.08
C PRO A 161 -9.40 0.17 11.89
N MET A 162 -8.95 1.15 12.66
CA MET A 162 -9.15 2.57 12.44
C MET A 162 -7.79 3.15 12.05
N GLU A 163 -7.77 3.84 10.93
CA GLU A 163 -6.58 4.40 10.31
C GLU A 163 -6.60 5.90 10.38
N PHE A 164 -5.42 6.48 10.52
CA PHE A 164 -5.23 7.92 10.61
C PHE A 164 -4.03 8.34 9.78
N THR A 165 -4.14 9.51 9.16
CA THR A 165 -3.00 10.21 8.55
C THR A 165 -2.93 11.63 9.07
N LYS A 166 -1.71 12.14 9.22
CA LYS A 166 -1.47 13.55 9.56
C LYS A 166 -0.21 14.04 8.88
N LYS A 167 -0.35 15.08 8.09
CA LYS A 167 0.78 15.80 7.55
C LYS A 167 1.34 16.80 8.55
N VAL A 168 2.62 16.68 8.89
CA VAL A 168 3.33 17.56 9.80
C VAL A 168 4.58 18.10 9.11
N ARG A 169 4.52 19.35 8.63
CA ARG A 169 5.57 19.96 7.79
C ARG A 169 5.81 19.13 6.51
N SER A 170 7.00 18.52 6.39
CA SER A 170 7.42 17.67 5.26
C SER A 170 7.33 16.19 5.56
N PHE A 171 6.73 15.81 6.69
CA PHE A 171 6.53 14.42 7.06
C PHE A 171 5.05 14.06 6.96
N ASP A 172 4.79 12.89 6.42
CA ASP A 172 3.51 12.24 6.50
C ASP A 172 3.58 11.17 7.60
N ILE A 173 2.60 11.20 8.50
CA ILE A 173 2.53 10.31 9.65
C ILE A 173 1.24 9.52 9.53
N ASN A 174 1.35 8.19 9.44
CA ASN A 174 0.22 7.29 9.41
C ASN A 174 0.26 6.42 10.66
N TRP A 175 -0.90 6.14 11.25
CA TRP A 175 -1.01 5.18 12.34
C TRP A 175 -2.35 4.47 12.28
N GLU A 176 -2.36 3.25 12.79
CA GLU A 176 -3.56 2.45 12.89
C GLU A 176 -3.65 1.72 14.22
N LEU A 177 -4.88 1.45 14.62
CA LEU A 177 -5.20 0.59 15.76
C LEU A 177 -6.38 -0.28 15.35
N GLY A 178 -6.26 -1.60 15.55
CA GLY A 178 -7.30 -2.54 15.15
C GLY A 178 -7.56 -3.65 16.16
N TYR A 179 -8.81 -4.09 16.16
CA TYR A 179 -9.27 -5.26 16.90
C TYR A 179 -9.49 -6.41 15.90
N ASN A 180 -8.93 -7.59 16.22
CA ASN A 180 -9.07 -8.78 15.37
C ASN A 180 -9.96 -9.82 16.05
N VAL A 181 -11.11 -10.08 15.47
CA VAL A 181 -12.03 -11.16 15.91
C VAL A 181 -11.64 -12.44 15.20
N VAL A 182 -11.32 -13.49 15.95
CA VAL A 182 -10.85 -14.78 15.40
C VAL A 182 -11.83 -15.88 15.74
N HIS A 183 -12.40 -16.53 14.71
CA HIS A 183 -13.45 -17.56 14.87
C HIS A 183 -12.95 -18.81 15.63
N LEU A 184 -11.74 -19.31 15.32
CA LEU A 184 -11.16 -20.51 15.95
C LEU A 184 -9.81 -20.15 16.61
N GLY A 185 -9.84 -19.19 17.53
CA GLY A 185 -8.63 -18.73 18.23
C GLY A 185 -8.93 -17.62 19.21
N SER A 186 -7.87 -17.00 19.71
CA SER A 186 -8.01 -15.82 20.57
C SER A 186 -8.11 -14.57 19.74
N ASN A 187 -9.03 -13.70 20.11
CA ASN A 187 -9.07 -12.34 19.57
C ASN A 187 -7.75 -11.62 19.85
N GLY A 188 -7.46 -10.64 19.02
CA GLY A 188 -6.19 -9.95 19.08
C GLY A 188 -6.31 -8.47 18.73
N TRP A 189 -5.16 -7.84 18.60
CA TRP A 189 -5.00 -6.44 18.26
C TRP A 189 -3.90 -6.25 17.23
N ILE A 190 -3.98 -5.17 16.50
CA ILE A 190 -2.88 -4.60 15.73
C ILE A 190 -2.68 -3.13 16.12
N GLY A 191 -1.47 -2.64 15.91
CA GLY A 191 -1.17 -1.23 16.01
C GLY A 191 0.11 -0.91 15.26
N GLY A 192 0.06 0.13 14.46
CA GLY A 192 1.17 0.53 13.60
C GLY A 192 1.36 2.03 13.55
N PHE A 193 2.57 2.43 13.21
CA PHE A 193 2.96 3.83 13.06
C PHE A 193 4.04 3.94 12.00
N VAL A 194 3.77 4.70 10.92
CA VAL A 194 4.71 5.00 9.83
C VAL A 194 5.00 6.48 9.79
N VAL A 195 6.26 6.84 9.62
CA VAL A 195 6.69 8.20 9.30
C VAL A 195 7.37 8.18 7.95
N GLY A 196 6.79 8.88 6.99
CA GLY A 196 7.27 9.00 5.63
C GLY A 196 7.74 10.41 5.29
N LYS A 197 8.66 10.48 4.33
CA LYS A 197 9.11 11.75 3.75
C LYS A 197 9.48 11.60 2.28
N GLU A 198 8.90 12.45 1.44
CA GLU A 198 9.41 12.64 0.08
C GLU A 198 10.78 13.33 0.11
N ILE A 199 11.82 12.61 -0.29
CA ILE A 199 13.19 13.12 -0.44
C ILE A 199 13.35 13.83 -1.78
N THR A 200 12.72 13.25 -2.82
CA THR A 200 12.63 13.84 -4.16
C THR A 200 11.24 13.57 -4.72
N LYS A 201 10.86 14.17 -5.86
CA LYS A 201 9.60 13.89 -6.56
C LYS A 201 9.40 12.40 -6.92
N LYS A 202 10.46 11.60 -6.89
CA LYS A 202 10.44 10.17 -7.24
C LYS A 202 10.74 9.24 -6.08
N LEU A 203 11.36 9.74 -5.01
CA LEU A 203 11.84 8.92 -3.90
C LEU A 203 11.20 9.38 -2.60
N GLU A 204 10.50 8.47 -1.95
CA GLU A 204 9.99 8.55 -0.61
C GLU A 204 10.72 7.53 0.26
N LEU A 205 11.06 7.92 1.47
CA LEU A 205 11.65 7.07 2.50
C LEU A 205 10.73 7.05 3.70
N ASP A 206 10.51 5.86 4.24
CA ASP A 206 9.62 5.62 5.37
C ASP A 206 10.28 4.75 6.41
N ALA A 207 9.83 4.90 7.65
CA ALA A 207 10.16 4.04 8.78
C ALA A 207 8.89 3.66 9.53
N GLU A 208 8.77 2.39 9.89
CA GLU A 208 7.62 1.82 10.57
C GLU A 208 7.98 1.19 11.90
N PHE A 209 7.04 1.28 12.84
CA PHE A 209 6.90 0.38 13.97
C PHE A 209 5.51 -0.27 13.88
N PHE A 210 5.46 -1.59 13.91
CA PHE A 210 4.21 -2.35 13.84
C PHE A 210 4.17 -3.43 14.93
N GLY A 211 3.01 -3.59 15.54
CA GLY A 211 2.77 -4.62 16.55
C GLY A 211 1.45 -5.33 16.33
N THR A 212 1.44 -6.63 16.62
CA THR A 212 0.24 -7.47 16.63
C THR A 212 0.33 -8.48 17.76
N GLY A 213 -0.80 -8.88 18.30
CA GLY A 213 -0.83 -9.88 19.35
C GLY A 213 -2.21 -10.37 19.70
N ALA A 214 -2.26 -11.55 20.34
CA ALA A 214 -3.48 -12.09 20.90
C ALA A 214 -3.69 -11.59 22.32
N PHE A 215 -4.94 -11.33 22.72
CA PHE A 215 -5.26 -10.86 24.09
C PHE A 215 -4.96 -11.89 25.18
N ASN A 216 -4.91 -13.17 24.83
CA ASN A 216 -4.46 -14.22 25.76
C ASN A 216 -2.92 -14.36 25.83
N HIS A 217 -2.18 -13.45 25.20
CA HIS A 217 -0.72 -13.42 25.12
C HIS A 217 -0.07 -14.65 24.45
N SER A 218 -0.83 -15.49 23.75
CA SER A 218 -0.28 -16.65 23.04
C SER A 218 0.59 -16.25 21.84
N THR A 219 0.34 -15.08 21.25
CA THR A 219 1.15 -14.48 20.21
C THR A 219 1.39 -13.01 20.52
N ASN A 220 2.58 -12.52 20.23
CA ASN A 220 2.95 -11.12 20.30
C ASN A 220 4.14 -10.92 19.36
N GLN A 221 4.00 -10.04 18.39
CA GLN A 221 5.06 -9.68 17.45
C GLN A 221 5.15 -8.16 17.39
N GLN A 222 6.36 -7.65 17.46
CA GLN A 222 6.63 -6.23 17.28
C GLN A 222 7.83 -6.07 16.37
N THR A 223 7.68 -5.33 15.29
CA THR A 223 8.69 -5.11 14.25
C THR A 223 9.04 -3.64 14.14
N VAL A 224 10.27 -3.37 13.77
CA VAL A 224 10.71 -2.11 13.19
C VAL A 224 11.26 -2.39 11.82
N ASP A 225 10.90 -1.56 10.89
CA ASP A 225 11.39 -1.65 9.52
C ASP A 225 11.52 -0.26 8.90
N GLY A 226 12.13 -0.24 7.75
CA GLY A 226 12.26 0.94 6.93
C GLY A 226 12.37 0.57 5.48
N GLY A 227 11.95 1.48 4.63
CA GLY A 227 11.88 1.19 3.21
C GLY A 227 11.76 2.42 2.36
N LEU A 228 11.42 2.19 1.11
CA LEU A 228 11.27 3.23 0.13
C LEU A 228 10.20 2.91 -0.90
N ARG A 229 9.65 3.98 -1.47
CA ARG A 229 8.82 3.98 -2.66
C ARG A 229 9.53 4.79 -3.74
N TYR A 230 9.77 4.17 -4.90
CA TYR A 230 10.45 4.84 -6.00
C TYR A 230 9.60 4.85 -7.26
N LYS A 231 9.12 6.04 -7.64
CA LYS A 231 8.32 6.26 -8.86
C LYS A 231 9.20 6.08 -10.09
N LEU A 232 9.07 4.93 -10.78
CA LEU A 232 9.84 4.61 -12.00
C LEU A 232 9.35 5.47 -13.15
N ARG A 233 8.25 5.08 -13.73
CA ARG A 233 7.45 5.79 -14.74
C ARG A 233 6.00 5.39 -14.55
N PRO A 234 5.04 6.26 -14.80
CA PRO A 234 3.64 5.85 -14.72
C PRO A 234 3.38 4.60 -15.59
N PRO A 235 2.64 3.61 -15.09
CA PRO A 235 1.97 3.58 -13.78
C PRO A 235 2.76 2.89 -12.64
N PHE A 236 4.09 2.70 -12.74
CA PHE A 236 4.88 1.79 -11.93
C PHE A 236 5.64 2.49 -10.79
N ILE A 237 5.53 1.95 -9.59
CA ILE A 237 6.27 2.36 -8.39
C ILE A 237 6.98 1.12 -7.82
N LEU A 238 8.29 1.19 -7.64
CA LEU A 238 9.07 0.16 -6.94
C LEU A 238 8.89 0.33 -5.44
N LEU A 239 8.66 -0.80 -4.75
CA LEU A 239 8.45 -0.88 -3.31
C LEU A 239 9.54 -1.76 -2.68
N LEU A 240 10.22 -1.23 -1.67
CA LEU A 240 11.25 -1.97 -0.91
C LEU A 240 11.06 -1.72 0.58
N MET A 241 11.19 -2.77 1.39
CA MET A 241 11.23 -2.67 2.85
C MET A 241 12.11 -3.76 3.43
N ALA A 242 12.79 -3.46 4.54
CA ALA A 242 13.52 -4.41 5.35
C ALA A 242 13.43 -4.04 6.82
N GLY A 243 13.28 -5.06 7.66
CA GLY A 243 13.16 -4.89 9.10
C GLY A 243 13.35 -6.17 9.90
N ARG A 244 13.01 -6.09 11.16
CA ARG A 244 13.12 -7.23 12.09
C ARG A 244 12.24 -7.02 13.31
N SER A 245 12.00 -8.10 14.06
CA SER A 245 11.39 -7.98 15.39
C SER A 245 12.32 -7.24 16.37
N VAL A 246 11.72 -6.42 17.22
CA VAL A 246 12.39 -5.77 18.38
C VAL A 246 12.27 -6.60 19.65
N LEU A 247 11.41 -7.61 19.65
CA LEU A 247 11.31 -8.55 20.78
C LEU A 247 12.43 -9.61 20.71
N PRO A 248 12.83 -10.16 21.87
CA PRO A 248 13.81 -11.25 21.89
C PRO A 248 13.39 -12.42 21.00
N ALA A 249 14.33 -13.09 20.39
CA ALA A 249 14.14 -14.20 19.43
C ALA A 249 13.47 -15.46 20.04
N GLN A 250 12.85 -15.35 21.19
CA GLN A 250 12.04 -16.40 21.79
C GLN A 250 10.70 -16.48 21.07
N ASN A 251 10.35 -17.67 20.57
CA ASN A 251 9.02 -18.00 20.07
C ASN A 251 8.53 -17.19 18.86
N ALA A 252 8.91 -17.63 17.68
CA ALA A 252 8.32 -17.16 16.41
C ALA A 252 8.45 -15.65 16.11
N GLN A 253 9.50 -15.00 16.62
CA GLN A 253 9.82 -13.62 16.24
C GLN A 253 10.70 -13.62 14.98
N PRO A 254 10.34 -12.88 13.92
CA PRO A 254 11.17 -12.82 12.74
C PRO A 254 12.48 -12.07 13.04
N SER A 255 13.59 -12.72 12.72
CA SER A 255 14.91 -12.10 12.73
C SER A 255 15.10 -11.15 11.54
N PHE A 256 14.32 -11.36 10.48
CA PHE A 256 14.25 -10.52 9.30
C PHE A 256 12.84 -10.57 8.71
N VAL A 257 12.35 -9.42 8.29
CA VAL A 257 11.20 -9.25 7.42
C VAL A 257 11.61 -8.39 6.23
N GLY A 258 11.06 -8.65 5.07
CA GLY A 258 11.36 -7.87 3.88
C GLY A 258 10.17 -7.78 2.94
N TYR A 259 10.20 -6.78 2.10
CA TYR A 259 9.28 -6.63 0.97
C TYR A 259 10.08 -6.13 -0.24
N PHE A 260 9.90 -6.79 -1.36
CA PHE A 260 10.36 -6.36 -2.67
C PHE A 260 9.20 -6.48 -3.64
N GLY A 261 8.72 -5.37 -4.17
CA GLY A 261 7.52 -5.41 -4.98
C GLY A 261 7.34 -4.21 -5.90
N MET A 262 6.19 -4.21 -6.54
CA MET A 262 5.78 -3.18 -7.47
C MET A 262 4.32 -2.82 -7.24
N GLN A 263 4.04 -1.53 -7.17
CA GLN A 263 2.70 -0.97 -7.22
C GLN A 263 2.41 -0.47 -8.63
N ILE A 264 1.20 -0.77 -9.11
CA ILE A 264 0.70 -0.35 -10.42
C ILE A 264 -0.55 0.48 -10.20
N LEU A 265 -0.52 1.74 -10.60
CA LEU A 265 -1.64 2.66 -10.48
C LEU A 265 -2.32 2.80 -11.85
N LEU A 266 -3.54 2.24 -11.99
CA LEU A 266 -4.29 2.25 -13.25
C LEU A 266 -5.49 3.19 -13.11
N PRO A 267 -5.46 4.38 -13.75
CA PRO A 267 -6.61 5.26 -13.80
C PRO A 267 -7.70 4.68 -14.71
N THR A 268 -8.97 4.96 -14.38
CA THR A 268 -10.12 4.53 -15.20
C THR A 268 -10.17 5.20 -16.56
N LYS A 269 -9.66 6.42 -16.65
CA LYS A 269 -9.46 7.09 -17.94
C LYS A 269 -8.04 6.82 -18.38
N PRO A 270 -7.85 6.29 -19.61
CA PRO A 270 -6.51 6.13 -20.15
C PRO A 270 -5.79 7.48 -20.12
N PHE A 271 -4.48 7.43 -19.92
CA PHE A 271 -3.65 8.62 -20.03
C PHE A 271 -3.96 9.26 -21.39
N GLU A 272 -4.57 10.44 -21.38
CA GLU A 272 -4.71 11.23 -22.61
C GLU A 272 -3.28 11.66 -22.98
N ASP A 273 -2.80 11.11 -24.09
CA ASP A 273 -1.48 11.41 -24.69
C ASP A 273 -1.33 12.90 -25.07
#